data_ad8289e7f6454edc989aaf78f2006e97
#
_entry.id   ad8289e7f6454edc989aaf78f2006e97
#
_cell.length_a   1.000
_cell.length_b   1.000
_cell.length_c   1.000
_cell.angle_alpha   90.00
_cell.angle_beta   90.00
_cell.angle_gamma   90.00
#
_symmetry.space_group_name_H-M   'P 1'
#
loop_
_entity.id
_entity.type
_entity.pdbx_description
1 polymer ?
#
loop_
_entity_poly.entity_id
_entity_poly.type
_entity_poly.pdbx_seq_one_letter_code
_entity_poly.pdbx_strand_id
1 'polypeptide(L)'
;MLFRSGNLYCEDVEGIHVHKYGAHIFHTSDKKVWDFVNSIVEFNRYTNSPVANNKGKLYNLPFNMNTFYQMWGVTTPAEAKAKIEEQKAEAIARMKADGVSEPRNLEEQAQTLIGKDIYEKLIKGYTEKQWGRKCTELPAFIIKRLPVRLVFDNNYFNDKYQGIPIGGYNVLIERLLDGADTRLGCDFFAHREELEALADKVVFTGAIDEYYGYRFGKLEYRTVRFEMETLDTPNYQGNAVVNYTEREVPYTRVIEHKHFEMFGTDVDNCPKTVISREYSSEWTEGSEPYYPVNNEKNNALYLKYKELADKETNVIFGGRLAEYKYYDMHHIVEKVLNLF
;
A
#
# COMPACT_ATOMS: atom_id res chain seq x y z
N MET A 1 9.47 1.20 -19.03
CA MET A 1 8.06 1.15 -18.54
C MET A 1 7.17 0.72 -19.69
N LEU A 2 6.33 -0.30 -19.51
CA LEU A 2 5.45 -0.81 -20.56
C LEU A 2 4.18 0.02 -20.74
N PHE A 3 3.75 0.73 -19.67
CA PHE A 3 2.52 1.52 -19.65
C PHE A 3 2.78 2.94 -19.16
N ARG A 4 2.11 3.93 -19.74
CA ARG A 4 2.20 5.36 -19.35
C ARG A 4 1.88 5.60 -17.87
N SER A 5 0.95 4.82 -17.32
CA SER A 5 0.45 4.97 -15.96
C SER A 5 1.35 4.31 -14.89
N GLY A 6 2.41 3.57 -15.28
CA GLY A 6 3.20 2.80 -14.32
C GLY A 6 2.33 1.91 -13.43
N ASN A 7 2.55 1.94 -12.13
CA ASN A 7 1.78 1.11 -11.17
C ASN A 7 0.29 1.51 -11.06
N LEU A 8 -0.12 2.66 -11.59
CA LEU A 8 -1.54 3.08 -11.63
C LEU A 8 -2.28 2.55 -12.85
N TYR A 9 -1.62 1.77 -13.71
CA TYR A 9 -2.26 1.22 -14.90
C TYR A 9 -3.48 0.38 -14.57
N CYS A 10 -4.60 0.71 -15.21
CA CYS A 10 -5.83 -0.08 -15.18
C CYS A 10 -6.03 -0.74 -16.55
N GLU A 11 -6.35 -2.03 -16.53
CA GLU A 11 -6.78 -2.79 -17.71
C GLU A 11 -8.30 -2.84 -17.74
N ASP A 12 -8.92 -2.54 -18.87
CA ASP A 12 -10.37 -2.76 -19.05
C ASP A 12 -10.62 -4.23 -19.35
N VAL A 13 -11.35 -4.89 -18.47
CA VAL A 13 -11.77 -6.30 -18.64
C VAL A 13 -13.27 -6.38 -18.39
N GLU A 14 -14.04 -6.73 -19.42
CA GLU A 14 -15.51 -6.82 -19.34
C GLU A 14 -16.18 -5.51 -18.88
N GLY A 15 -15.57 -4.35 -19.18
CA GLY A 15 -16.02 -3.04 -18.73
C GLY A 15 -15.68 -2.71 -17.27
N ILE A 16 -14.80 -3.49 -16.63
CA ILE A 16 -14.31 -3.27 -15.28
C ILE A 16 -12.87 -2.75 -15.36
N HIS A 17 -12.58 -1.61 -14.71
CA HIS A 17 -11.21 -1.09 -14.61
C HIS A 17 -10.40 -1.88 -13.57
N VAL A 18 -9.65 -2.84 -14.05
CA VAL A 18 -8.81 -3.73 -13.23
C VAL A 18 -7.50 -3.03 -12.87
N HIS A 19 -7.27 -2.74 -11.60
CA HIS A 19 -6.01 -2.20 -11.10
C HIS A 19 -4.92 -3.27 -11.19
N LYS A 20 -4.10 -3.21 -12.24
CA LYS A 20 -3.14 -4.26 -12.61
C LYS A 20 -2.09 -4.54 -11.55
N TYR A 21 -1.71 -3.54 -10.79
CA TYR A 21 -0.63 -3.56 -9.82
C TYR A 21 -1.12 -3.39 -8.38
N GLY A 22 -2.34 -3.83 -8.09
CA GLY A 22 -2.95 -3.79 -6.76
C GLY A 22 -3.92 -2.63 -6.56
N ALA A 23 -4.64 -2.66 -5.45
CA ALA A 23 -5.62 -1.65 -5.10
C ALA A 23 -4.94 -0.28 -4.89
N HIS A 24 -5.30 0.69 -5.71
CA HIS A 24 -4.88 2.07 -5.60
C HIS A 24 -6.09 2.94 -5.28
N ILE A 25 -6.11 3.53 -4.09
CA ILE A 25 -7.15 4.46 -3.65
C ILE A 25 -6.46 5.78 -3.36
N PHE A 26 -6.91 6.86 -4.03
CA PHE A 26 -6.40 8.19 -3.73
C PHE A 26 -7.02 8.70 -2.44
N HIS A 27 -6.22 9.21 -1.54
CA HIS A 27 -6.67 9.79 -0.27
C HIS A 27 -5.73 10.92 0.16
N THR A 28 -6.25 11.94 0.80
CA THR A 28 -5.48 13.07 1.34
C THR A 28 -6.30 13.90 2.32
N SER A 29 -5.65 14.56 3.25
CA SER A 29 -6.25 15.63 4.06
C SER A 29 -5.92 17.02 3.54
N ASP A 30 -4.99 17.13 2.58
CA ASP A 30 -4.61 18.38 1.95
C ASP A 30 -5.61 18.76 0.85
N LYS A 31 -6.31 19.89 1.08
CA LYS A 31 -7.30 20.39 0.12
C LYS A 31 -6.66 20.84 -1.20
N LYS A 32 -5.43 21.38 -1.20
CA LYS A 32 -4.74 21.82 -2.42
C LYS A 32 -4.46 20.63 -3.33
N VAL A 33 -3.98 19.52 -2.74
CA VAL A 33 -3.74 18.26 -3.45
C VAL A 33 -5.04 17.69 -4.00
N TRP A 34 -6.10 17.65 -3.18
CA TRP A 34 -7.40 17.15 -3.60
C TRP A 34 -8.02 17.96 -4.74
N ASP A 35 -8.03 19.29 -4.62
CA ASP A 35 -8.54 20.19 -5.64
C ASP A 35 -7.76 20.07 -6.96
N PHE A 36 -6.44 19.91 -6.87
CA PHE A 36 -5.59 19.71 -8.03
C PHE A 36 -6.00 18.45 -8.82
N VAL A 37 -6.07 17.30 -8.18
CA VAL A 37 -6.39 16.04 -8.89
C VAL A 37 -7.83 16.06 -9.41
N ASN A 38 -8.79 16.67 -8.68
CA ASN A 38 -10.16 16.82 -9.14
C ASN A 38 -10.34 17.87 -10.25
N SER A 39 -9.41 18.81 -10.42
CA SER A 39 -9.42 19.71 -11.57
C SER A 39 -9.06 18.99 -12.88
N ILE A 40 -8.38 17.86 -12.79
CA ILE A 40 -7.97 17.03 -13.93
C ILE A 40 -9.04 16.01 -14.29
N VAL A 41 -9.53 15.27 -13.30
CA VAL A 41 -10.58 14.25 -13.45
C VAL A 41 -11.43 14.22 -12.18
N GLU A 42 -12.74 14.04 -12.32
CA GLU A 42 -13.65 13.88 -11.18
C GLU A 42 -13.38 12.54 -10.47
N PHE A 43 -13.38 12.57 -9.13
CA PHE A 43 -13.26 11.38 -8.30
C PHE A 43 -14.63 10.96 -7.78
N ASN A 44 -14.85 9.65 -7.72
CA ASN A 44 -16.05 9.08 -7.13
C ASN A 44 -16.02 9.15 -5.59
N ARG A 45 -17.09 8.66 -4.95
CA ARG A 45 -17.24 8.64 -3.49
C ARG A 45 -16.71 7.35 -2.83
N TYR A 46 -15.84 6.59 -3.48
CA TYR A 46 -15.36 5.34 -2.90
C TYR A 46 -14.72 5.57 -1.53
N THR A 47 -15.18 4.82 -0.55
CA THR A 47 -14.62 4.82 0.82
C THR A 47 -13.98 3.47 1.08
N ASN A 48 -12.69 3.47 1.33
CA ASN A 48 -11.95 2.23 1.57
C ASN A 48 -12.32 1.61 2.92
N SER A 49 -12.99 0.45 2.89
CA SER A 49 -13.47 -0.28 4.06
C SER A 49 -13.10 -1.76 3.93
N PRO A 50 -11.82 -2.12 4.03
CA PRO A 50 -11.39 -3.49 3.87
C PRO A 50 -11.90 -4.39 5.00
N VAL A 51 -12.03 -5.67 4.68
CA VAL A 51 -12.44 -6.71 5.62
C VAL A 51 -11.30 -7.72 5.77
N ALA A 52 -11.09 -8.23 6.98
CA ALA A 52 -10.19 -9.34 7.24
C ALA A 52 -10.98 -10.65 7.37
N ASN A 53 -10.53 -11.68 6.67
CA ASN A 53 -11.00 -13.05 6.80
C ASN A 53 -9.97 -13.84 7.61
N ASN A 54 -10.41 -14.43 8.72
CA ASN A 54 -9.62 -15.37 9.51
C ASN A 54 -10.45 -16.66 9.73
N LYS A 55 -10.09 -17.72 9.04
CA LYS A 55 -10.77 -19.04 9.12
C LYS A 55 -12.28 -18.95 8.85
N GLY A 56 -12.65 -18.15 7.82
CA GLY A 56 -14.05 -17.95 7.45
C GLY A 56 -14.81 -16.95 8.34
N LYS A 57 -14.20 -16.42 9.41
CA LYS A 57 -14.78 -15.36 10.22
C LYS A 57 -14.30 -14.00 9.72
N LEU A 58 -15.25 -13.10 9.46
CA LEU A 58 -15.00 -11.77 8.94
C LEU A 58 -14.87 -10.75 10.07
N TYR A 59 -13.94 -9.80 9.88
CA TYR A 59 -13.69 -8.70 10.80
C TYR A 59 -13.50 -7.40 10.00
N ASN A 60 -14.14 -6.33 10.44
CA ASN A 60 -13.94 -5.01 9.85
C ASN A 60 -12.56 -4.45 10.18
N LEU A 61 -12.01 -3.70 9.22
CA LEU A 61 -10.79 -2.93 9.36
C LEU A 61 -11.05 -1.44 9.07
N PRO A 62 -10.26 -0.51 9.63
CA PRO A 62 -9.22 -0.70 10.65
C PRO A 62 -9.81 -1.19 11.98
N PHE A 63 -8.97 -1.51 12.96
CA PHE A 63 -9.46 -1.98 14.27
C PHE A 63 -10.34 -0.92 14.93
N ASN A 64 -11.64 -1.19 14.98
CA ASN A 64 -12.67 -0.27 15.47
C ASN A 64 -13.72 -1.02 16.28
N MET A 65 -14.76 -0.35 16.73
CA MET A 65 -15.82 -0.98 17.54
C MET A 65 -16.52 -2.15 16.84
N ASN A 66 -16.63 -2.14 15.48
CA ASN A 66 -17.16 -3.30 14.77
C ASN A 66 -16.19 -4.50 14.89
N THR A 67 -14.89 -4.29 14.76
CA THR A 67 -13.87 -5.33 14.96
C THR A 67 -13.96 -5.92 16.38
N PHE A 68 -14.07 -5.06 17.39
CA PHE A 68 -14.11 -5.47 18.80
C PHE A 68 -15.41 -6.21 19.13
N TYR A 69 -16.53 -5.76 18.58
CA TYR A 69 -17.80 -6.50 18.67
C TYR A 69 -17.69 -7.90 18.02
N GLN A 70 -17.15 -7.97 16.79
CA GLN A 70 -16.95 -9.23 16.08
C GLN A 70 -15.97 -10.17 16.80
N MET A 71 -14.97 -9.62 17.49
CA MET A 71 -13.94 -10.38 18.21
C MET A 71 -14.41 -10.86 19.57
N TRP A 72 -15.01 -9.96 20.36
CA TRP A 72 -15.28 -10.16 21.80
C TRP A 72 -16.75 -9.98 22.20
N GLY A 73 -17.62 -9.53 21.31
CA GLY A 73 -19.02 -9.26 21.61
C GLY A 73 -19.27 -7.98 22.45
N VAL A 74 -18.23 -7.14 22.62
CA VAL A 74 -18.34 -5.88 23.37
C VAL A 74 -19.13 -4.84 22.57
N THR A 75 -19.96 -4.06 23.25
CA THR A 75 -20.88 -3.10 22.61
C THR A 75 -20.55 -1.65 22.94
N THR A 76 -19.75 -1.40 23.95
CA THR A 76 -19.38 -0.05 24.38
C THR A 76 -17.88 0.20 24.30
N PRO A 77 -17.45 1.46 24.07
CA PRO A 77 -16.04 1.84 24.10
C PRO A 77 -15.34 1.49 25.42
N ALA A 78 -16.05 1.57 26.55
CA ALA A 78 -15.50 1.23 27.86
C ALA A 78 -15.15 -0.26 27.97
N GLU A 79 -16.07 -1.14 27.52
CA GLU A 79 -15.84 -2.60 27.49
C GLU A 79 -14.68 -2.96 26.54
N ALA A 80 -14.65 -2.35 25.34
CA ALA A 80 -13.58 -2.59 24.38
C ALA A 80 -12.21 -2.17 24.94
N LYS A 81 -12.14 -0.98 25.57
CA LYS A 81 -10.93 -0.49 26.21
C LYS A 81 -10.48 -1.41 27.35
N ALA A 82 -11.40 -1.82 28.22
CA ALA A 82 -11.10 -2.74 29.32
C ALA A 82 -10.52 -4.07 28.79
N LYS A 83 -11.12 -4.63 27.72
CA LYS A 83 -10.64 -5.87 27.10
C LYS A 83 -9.27 -5.73 26.47
N ILE A 84 -8.99 -4.62 25.78
CA ILE A 84 -7.67 -4.31 25.23
C ILE A 84 -6.63 -4.20 26.35
N GLU A 85 -6.93 -3.45 27.42
CA GLU A 85 -6.00 -3.27 28.53
C GLU A 85 -5.72 -4.58 29.29
N GLU A 86 -6.74 -5.45 29.48
CA GLU A 86 -6.58 -6.80 30.03
C GLU A 86 -5.53 -7.59 29.24
N GLN A 87 -5.66 -7.65 27.92
CA GLN A 87 -4.76 -8.42 27.07
C GLN A 87 -3.38 -7.81 26.91
N LYS A 88 -3.28 -6.49 26.91
CA LYS A 88 -1.99 -5.78 26.94
C LYS A 88 -1.22 -6.05 28.24
N ALA A 89 -1.93 -6.13 29.35
CA ALA A 89 -1.32 -6.40 30.66
C ALA A 89 -0.56 -7.73 30.68
N GLU A 90 -1.08 -8.78 30.02
CA GLU A 90 -0.41 -10.07 29.89
C GLU A 90 0.94 -9.94 29.16
N ALA A 91 0.96 -9.20 28.04
CA ALA A 91 2.16 -9.00 27.25
C ALA A 91 3.21 -8.17 28.03
N ILE A 92 2.77 -7.10 28.70
CA ILE A 92 3.62 -6.23 29.51
C ILE A 92 4.20 -7.01 30.70
N ALA A 93 3.39 -7.83 31.38
CA ALA A 93 3.85 -8.65 32.51
C ALA A 93 4.93 -9.66 32.07
N ARG A 94 4.74 -10.29 30.92
CA ARG A 94 5.71 -11.21 30.33
C ARG A 94 7.04 -10.51 30.01
N MET A 95 6.99 -9.37 29.34
CA MET A 95 8.20 -8.57 29.04
C MET A 95 8.95 -8.15 30.31
N LYS A 96 8.22 -7.73 31.37
CA LYS A 96 8.83 -7.39 32.65
C LYS A 96 9.51 -8.59 33.32
N ALA A 97 8.89 -9.78 33.25
CA ALA A 97 9.48 -11.00 33.78
C ALA A 97 10.79 -11.36 33.04
N ASP A 98 10.86 -11.07 31.74
CA ASP A 98 12.06 -11.24 30.91
C ASP A 98 13.09 -10.10 31.09
N GLY A 99 12.83 -9.10 31.94
CA GLY A 99 13.70 -7.93 32.16
C GLY A 99 13.71 -6.93 30.99
N VAL A 100 12.66 -6.94 30.16
CA VAL A 100 12.53 -6.12 28.95
C VAL A 100 11.61 -4.94 29.22
N SER A 101 12.10 -3.71 28.96
CA SER A 101 11.34 -2.46 29.15
C SER A 101 10.65 -1.96 27.87
N GLU A 102 11.23 -2.26 26.72
CA GLU A 102 10.74 -1.83 25.40
C GLU A 102 10.56 -3.05 24.47
N PRO A 103 9.52 -3.07 23.59
CA PRO A 103 9.34 -4.16 22.65
C PRO A 103 10.54 -4.38 21.74
N ARG A 104 11.05 -5.59 21.69
CA ARG A 104 12.24 -5.99 20.91
C ARG A 104 11.89 -6.25 19.44
N ASN A 105 10.66 -6.63 19.16
CA ASN A 105 10.20 -7.09 17.84
C ASN A 105 8.74 -6.73 17.61
N LEU A 106 8.25 -7.01 16.40
CA LEU A 106 6.88 -6.69 15.97
C LEU A 106 5.83 -7.43 16.83
N GLU A 107 6.07 -8.67 17.22
CA GLU A 107 5.13 -9.44 18.06
C GLU A 107 4.89 -8.75 19.40
N GLU A 108 5.97 -8.43 20.12
CA GLU A 108 5.89 -7.73 21.42
C GLU A 108 5.20 -6.36 21.26
N GLN A 109 5.59 -5.62 20.23
CA GLN A 109 4.98 -4.32 19.93
C GLN A 109 3.49 -4.42 19.66
N ALA A 110 3.05 -5.36 18.83
CA ALA A 110 1.64 -5.54 18.50
C ALA A 110 0.83 -5.93 19.74
N GLN A 111 1.32 -6.89 20.53
CA GLN A 111 0.62 -7.35 21.72
C GLN A 111 0.52 -6.27 22.81
N THR A 112 1.52 -5.40 22.93
CA THR A 112 1.47 -4.26 23.87
C THR A 112 0.60 -3.10 23.36
N LEU A 113 0.29 -3.04 22.07
CA LEU A 113 -0.62 -2.03 21.50
C LEU A 113 -2.08 -2.45 21.55
N ILE A 114 -2.39 -3.71 21.22
CA ILE A 114 -3.77 -4.13 20.97
C ILE A 114 -4.14 -5.49 21.62
N GLY A 115 -3.18 -6.18 22.24
CA GLY A 115 -3.39 -7.46 22.88
C GLY A 115 -3.24 -8.67 21.96
N LYS A 116 -3.33 -9.86 22.58
CA LYS A 116 -3.02 -11.14 21.95
C LYS A 116 -4.02 -11.55 20.88
N ASP A 117 -5.33 -11.42 21.12
CA ASP A 117 -6.37 -11.96 20.23
C ASP A 117 -6.31 -11.32 18.83
N ILE A 118 -6.17 -10.00 18.78
CA ILE A 118 -6.09 -9.27 17.52
C ILE A 118 -4.74 -9.55 16.84
N TYR A 119 -3.66 -9.59 17.61
CA TYR A 119 -2.37 -9.97 17.08
C TYR A 119 -2.40 -11.36 16.41
N GLU A 120 -2.81 -12.39 17.11
CA GLU A 120 -2.81 -13.77 16.61
C GLU A 120 -3.75 -13.97 15.40
N LYS A 121 -4.94 -13.36 15.43
CA LYS A 121 -5.95 -13.57 14.39
C LYS A 121 -5.82 -12.66 13.19
N LEU A 122 -5.43 -11.40 13.39
CA LEU A 122 -5.54 -10.39 12.33
C LEU A 122 -4.19 -9.81 11.86
N ILE A 123 -3.13 -9.94 12.66
CA ILE A 123 -1.83 -9.31 12.35
C ILE A 123 -0.79 -10.36 11.98
N LYS A 124 -0.55 -11.35 12.83
CA LYS A 124 0.57 -12.27 12.74
C LYS A 124 0.71 -12.94 11.37
N GLY A 125 -0.26 -13.75 10.97
CA GLY A 125 -0.16 -14.52 9.73
C GLY A 125 -0.15 -13.63 8.48
N TYR A 126 -0.89 -12.52 8.49
CA TYR A 126 -0.85 -11.53 7.42
C TYR A 126 0.55 -10.90 7.27
N THR A 127 1.10 -10.42 8.37
CA THR A 127 2.42 -9.76 8.40
C THR A 127 3.54 -10.73 8.03
N GLU A 128 3.49 -11.96 8.55
CA GLU A 128 4.49 -12.98 8.21
C GLU A 128 4.49 -13.37 6.72
N LYS A 129 3.31 -13.39 6.07
CA LYS A 129 3.21 -13.55 4.61
C LYS A 129 3.78 -12.35 3.86
N GLN A 130 3.40 -11.15 4.29
CA GLN A 130 3.82 -9.91 3.64
C GLN A 130 5.34 -9.73 3.69
N TRP A 131 5.98 -10.09 4.81
CA TRP A 131 7.41 -9.89 5.02
C TRP A 131 8.26 -11.15 4.77
N GLY A 132 7.65 -12.33 4.65
CA GLY A 132 8.36 -13.61 4.49
C GLY A 132 9.15 -14.03 5.73
N ARG A 133 8.94 -13.39 6.89
CA ARG A 133 9.67 -13.61 8.15
C ARG A 133 8.71 -13.69 9.32
N LYS A 134 9.13 -14.33 10.41
CA LYS A 134 8.34 -14.37 11.64
C LYS A 134 8.23 -12.97 12.28
N CYS A 135 7.12 -12.68 12.92
CA CYS A 135 6.93 -11.40 13.63
C CYS A 135 7.98 -11.19 14.75
N THR A 136 8.53 -12.25 15.32
CA THR A 136 9.64 -12.21 16.30
C THR A 136 10.97 -11.77 15.70
N GLU A 137 11.14 -11.85 14.38
CA GLU A 137 12.34 -11.46 13.65
C GLU A 137 12.22 -10.08 12.99
N LEU A 138 11.00 -9.52 13.00
CA LEU A 138 10.70 -8.22 12.41
C LEU A 138 10.86 -7.09 13.43
N PRO A 139 11.42 -5.92 13.03
CA PRO A 139 11.57 -4.80 13.93
C PRO A 139 10.24 -4.25 14.46
N ALA A 140 10.21 -3.84 15.71
CA ALA A 140 9.03 -3.28 16.37
C ALA A 140 8.45 -2.04 15.65
N PHE A 141 9.28 -1.23 14.99
CA PHE A 141 8.85 0.00 14.34
C PHE A 141 7.89 -0.21 13.16
N ILE A 142 7.86 -1.41 12.56
CA ILE A 142 6.94 -1.75 11.44
C ILE A 142 5.49 -1.55 11.86
N ILE A 143 5.16 -1.84 13.12
CA ILE A 143 3.81 -1.68 13.68
C ILE A 143 3.76 -0.62 14.79
N LYS A 144 4.64 0.36 14.77
CA LYS A 144 4.74 1.37 15.80
C LYS A 144 3.45 2.15 16.04
N ARG A 145 2.63 2.31 15.00
CA ARG A 145 1.33 2.99 15.05
C ARG A 145 0.27 2.06 14.47
N LEU A 146 -0.50 1.47 15.34
CA LEU A 146 -1.66 0.68 14.97
C LEU A 146 -2.92 1.54 15.21
N PRO A 147 -3.72 1.86 14.19
CA PRO A 147 -4.92 2.65 14.40
C PRO A 147 -5.95 1.82 15.17
N VAL A 148 -6.24 2.25 16.41
CA VAL A 148 -7.28 1.70 17.26
C VAL A 148 -8.33 2.78 17.47
N ARG A 149 -9.56 2.52 17.05
CA ARG A 149 -10.68 3.47 17.12
C ARG A 149 -11.78 2.94 18.01
N LEU A 150 -12.14 3.69 19.04
CA LEU A 150 -13.26 3.37 19.93
C LEU A 150 -14.58 3.98 19.41
N VAL A 151 -14.79 3.92 18.09
CA VAL A 151 -15.99 4.36 17.38
C VAL A 151 -16.36 3.32 16.31
N PHE A 152 -17.61 3.29 15.87
CA PHE A 152 -18.08 2.43 14.77
C PHE A 152 -17.80 3.11 13.42
N ASP A 153 -16.54 3.06 12.98
CA ASP A 153 -16.09 3.66 11.71
C ASP A 153 -15.20 2.69 10.95
N ASN A 154 -15.67 2.22 9.81
CA ASN A 154 -14.96 1.29 8.93
C ASN A 154 -14.13 2.00 7.86
N ASN A 155 -14.13 3.32 7.82
CA ASN A 155 -13.26 4.04 6.90
C ASN A 155 -11.79 3.79 7.27
N TYR A 156 -11.03 3.17 6.34
CA TYR A 156 -9.65 2.78 6.61
C TYR A 156 -8.72 3.99 6.80
N PHE A 157 -8.91 5.04 5.99
CA PHE A 157 -8.10 6.24 6.06
C PHE A 157 -8.63 7.24 7.09
N ASN A 158 -7.71 8.04 7.68
CA ASN A 158 -8.07 9.18 8.51
C ASN A 158 -8.22 10.48 7.71
N ASP A 159 -7.97 10.42 6.41
CA ASP A 159 -7.98 11.56 5.52
C ASP A 159 -9.39 12.07 5.23
N LYS A 160 -9.49 13.39 5.00
CA LYS A 160 -10.76 14.07 4.73
C LYS A 160 -11.34 13.70 3.37
N TYR A 161 -10.48 13.40 2.41
CA TYR A 161 -10.83 13.14 1.02
C TYR A 161 -10.29 11.79 0.59
N GLN A 162 -11.08 11.05 -0.15
CA GLN A 162 -10.68 9.81 -0.79
C GLN A 162 -11.61 9.46 -1.95
N GLY A 163 -11.14 8.69 -2.90
CA GLY A 163 -11.93 8.25 -4.05
C GLY A 163 -11.07 7.57 -5.11
N ILE A 164 -11.75 7.18 -6.17
CA ILE A 164 -11.16 6.61 -7.38
C ILE A 164 -11.52 7.55 -8.55
N PRO A 165 -10.60 7.86 -9.48
CA PRO A 165 -10.93 8.65 -10.67
C PRO A 165 -12.04 7.99 -11.48
N ILE A 166 -13.08 8.74 -11.84
CA ILE A 166 -14.14 8.24 -12.73
C ILE A 166 -13.52 7.94 -14.11
N GLY A 167 -13.72 6.71 -14.60
CA GLY A 167 -13.07 6.20 -15.82
C GLY A 167 -11.67 5.62 -15.59
N GLY A 168 -11.28 5.43 -14.32
CA GLY A 168 -10.03 4.79 -13.92
C GLY A 168 -8.80 5.71 -13.97
N TYR A 169 -7.68 5.21 -13.43
CA TYR A 169 -6.44 5.98 -13.34
C TYR A 169 -5.79 6.30 -14.68
N ASN A 170 -6.07 5.52 -15.73
CA ASN A 170 -5.51 5.80 -17.06
C ASN A 170 -5.94 7.18 -17.57
N VAL A 171 -7.21 7.56 -17.36
CA VAL A 171 -7.74 8.89 -17.76
C VAL A 171 -7.02 10.02 -17.02
N LEU A 172 -6.78 9.85 -15.71
CA LEU A 172 -6.02 10.84 -14.93
C LEU A 172 -4.61 11.04 -15.50
N ILE A 173 -3.89 9.93 -15.77
CA ILE A 173 -2.53 9.99 -16.27
C ILE A 173 -2.47 10.53 -17.71
N GLU A 174 -3.43 10.17 -18.56
CA GLU A 174 -3.53 10.71 -19.93
C GLU A 174 -3.68 12.23 -19.94
N ARG A 175 -4.55 12.76 -19.08
CA ARG A 175 -4.75 14.21 -18.96
C ARG A 175 -3.54 14.92 -18.33
N LEU A 176 -2.84 14.28 -17.39
CA LEU A 176 -1.59 14.82 -16.83
C LEU A 176 -0.45 14.88 -17.87
N LEU A 177 -0.45 13.99 -18.85
CA LEU A 177 0.55 13.91 -19.92
C LEU A 177 0.13 14.66 -21.17
N ASP A 178 -1.02 15.35 -21.16
CA ASP A 178 -1.47 16.11 -22.32
C ASP A 178 -0.43 17.16 -22.72
N GLY A 179 -0.08 17.18 -24.00
CA GLY A 179 0.98 18.04 -24.54
C GLY A 179 2.42 17.56 -24.29
N ALA A 180 2.63 16.46 -23.57
CA ALA A 180 3.96 15.86 -23.36
C ALA A 180 4.28 14.76 -24.39
N ASP A 181 5.51 14.74 -24.94
CA ASP A 181 5.98 13.63 -25.77
C ASP A 181 6.24 12.40 -24.89
N THR A 182 5.48 11.32 -25.13
CA THR A 182 5.56 10.09 -24.34
C THR A 182 6.14 8.95 -25.17
N ARG A 183 7.26 8.38 -24.75
CA ARG A 183 7.93 7.23 -25.38
C ARG A 183 7.83 6.01 -24.50
N LEU A 184 7.08 4.99 -24.95
CA LEU A 184 6.98 3.68 -24.27
C LEU A 184 8.06 2.74 -24.79
N GLY A 185 8.44 1.75 -23.95
CA GLY A 185 9.47 0.77 -24.30
C GLY A 185 10.87 1.36 -24.48
N CYS A 186 11.10 2.59 -24.00
CA CYS A 186 12.39 3.27 -24.03
C CYS A 186 13.08 3.09 -22.67
N ASP A 187 14.14 2.29 -22.66
CA ASP A 187 15.00 2.14 -21.48
C ASP A 187 15.92 3.35 -21.34
N PHE A 188 15.89 3.99 -20.16
CA PHE A 188 16.67 5.21 -19.91
C PHE A 188 18.16 4.96 -20.04
N PHE A 189 18.67 3.84 -19.53
CA PHE A 189 20.12 3.58 -19.54
C PHE A 189 20.65 3.19 -20.92
N ALA A 190 19.80 2.56 -21.75
CA ALA A 190 20.15 2.26 -23.14
C ALA A 190 20.21 3.51 -24.04
N HIS A 191 19.49 4.59 -23.65
CA HIS A 191 19.37 5.82 -24.45
C HIS A 191 19.77 7.07 -23.64
N ARG A 192 20.57 6.92 -22.59
CA ARG A 192 20.85 7.97 -21.60
C ARG A 192 21.39 9.24 -22.24
N GLU A 193 22.45 9.16 -23.06
CA GLU A 193 23.08 10.33 -23.70
C GLU A 193 22.09 11.08 -24.59
N GLU A 194 21.29 10.35 -25.39
CA GLU A 194 20.25 10.94 -26.23
C GLU A 194 19.19 11.67 -25.41
N LEU A 195 18.68 11.01 -24.35
CA LEU A 195 17.60 11.55 -23.51
C LEU A 195 18.07 12.76 -22.68
N GLU A 196 19.26 12.70 -22.12
CA GLU A 196 19.84 13.83 -21.36
C GLU A 196 20.11 15.05 -22.27
N ALA A 197 20.40 14.84 -23.56
CA ALA A 197 20.59 15.93 -24.52
C ALA A 197 19.28 16.63 -24.94
N LEU A 198 18.12 16.04 -24.67
CA LEU A 198 16.81 16.61 -25.05
C LEU A 198 16.27 17.65 -24.06
N ALA A 199 16.82 17.76 -22.85
CA ALA A 199 16.27 18.59 -21.79
C ALA A 199 17.37 19.21 -20.92
N ASP A 200 17.08 20.40 -20.39
CA ASP A 200 17.94 21.08 -19.41
C ASP A 200 17.97 20.38 -18.06
N LYS A 201 16.92 19.65 -17.74
CA LYS A 201 16.79 18.89 -16.49
C LYS A 201 16.11 17.54 -16.72
N VAL A 202 16.57 16.54 -16.01
CA VAL A 202 15.99 15.19 -15.97
C VAL A 202 15.32 14.96 -14.62
N VAL A 203 14.08 14.53 -14.61
CA VAL A 203 13.42 14.01 -13.40
C VAL A 203 13.51 12.49 -13.44
N PHE A 204 14.40 11.93 -12.64
CA PHE A 204 14.63 10.48 -12.60
C PHE A 204 13.79 9.86 -11.46
N THR A 205 12.93 8.92 -11.81
CA THR A 205 12.02 8.23 -10.85
C THR A 205 12.32 6.73 -10.71
N GLY A 206 13.34 6.22 -11.41
CA GLY A 206 13.82 4.84 -11.29
C GLY A 206 14.63 4.59 -10.02
N ALA A 207 15.19 3.39 -9.89
CA ALA A 207 15.99 3.03 -8.73
C ALA A 207 17.32 3.80 -8.69
N ILE A 208 17.60 4.45 -7.55
CA ILE A 208 18.78 5.32 -7.42
C ILE A 208 20.11 4.55 -7.51
N ASP A 209 20.15 3.33 -6.99
CA ASP A 209 21.32 2.45 -7.06
C ASP A 209 21.63 2.03 -8.51
N GLU A 210 20.58 1.78 -9.31
CA GLU A 210 20.71 1.49 -10.73
C GLU A 210 21.23 2.70 -11.51
N TYR A 211 20.77 3.93 -11.20
CA TYR A 211 21.25 5.15 -11.81
C TYR A 211 22.77 5.31 -11.69
N TYR A 212 23.34 4.88 -10.56
CA TYR A 212 24.77 4.91 -10.30
C TYR A 212 25.49 3.58 -10.58
N GLY A 213 24.88 2.68 -11.37
CA GLY A 213 25.48 1.40 -11.78
C GLY A 213 25.81 0.50 -10.60
N TYR A 214 25.01 0.55 -9.54
CA TYR A 214 25.16 -0.27 -8.31
C TYR A 214 26.53 -0.15 -7.62
N ARG A 215 27.22 0.97 -7.77
CA ARG A 215 28.61 1.18 -7.33
C ARG A 215 28.88 0.94 -5.85
N PHE A 216 27.85 1.06 -4.99
CA PHE A 216 27.92 0.78 -3.55
C PHE A 216 27.22 -0.53 -3.16
N GLY A 217 26.60 -1.22 -4.12
CA GLY A 217 25.79 -2.42 -3.95
C GLY A 217 24.31 -2.17 -4.22
N LYS A 218 23.54 -3.26 -4.34
CA LYS A 218 22.10 -3.20 -4.62
C LYS A 218 21.29 -2.94 -3.36
N LEU A 219 20.28 -2.06 -3.46
CA LEU A 219 19.25 -1.86 -2.46
C LEU A 219 18.23 -3.01 -2.50
N GLU A 220 17.65 -3.35 -1.38
CA GLU A 220 16.69 -4.44 -1.27
C GLU A 220 15.25 -3.93 -1.37
N TYR A 221 14.40 -4.69 -2.05
CA TYR A 221 12.99 -4.40 -2.24
C TYR A 221 12.13 -5.62 -1.90
N ARG A 222 10.84 -5.38 -1.71
CA ARG A 222 9.80 -6.42 -1.77
C ARG A 222 9.07 -6.28 -3.09
N THR A 223 8.60 -7.40 -3.62
CA THR A 223 7.75 -7.45 -4.80
C THR A 223 6.39 -8.06 -4.49
N VAL A 224 5.43 -7.82 -5.38
CA VAL A 224 4.08 -8.35 -5.30
C VAL A 224 3.71 -8.95 -6.65
N ARG A 225 3.14 -10.15 -6.62
CA ARG A 225 2.59 -10.82 -7.79
C ARG A 225 1.08 -10.90 -7.68
N PHE A 226 0.39 -10.70 -8.78
CA PHE A 226 -1.07 -10.78 -8.87
C PHE A 226 -1.49 -11.92 -9.79
N GLU A 227 -2.44 -12.73 -9.32
CA GLU A 227 -3.16 -13.70 -10.15
C GLU A 227 -4.56 -13.17 -10.38
N MET A 228 -4.89 -12.88 -11.64
CA MET A 228 -6.18 -12.33 -12.05
C MET A 228 -7.09 -13.42 -12.57
N GLU A 229 -8.37 -13.31 -12.25
CA GLU A 229 -9.40 -14.25 -12.67
C GLU A 229 -10.70 -13.51 -12.96
N THR A 230 -11.29 -13.77 -14.13
CA THR A 230 -12.65 -13.32 -14.47
C THR A 230 -13.64 -14.41 -14.08
N LEU A 231 -14.66 -14.05 -13.32
CA LEU A 231 -15.66 -14.96 -12.79
C LEU A 231 -17.05 -14.66 -13.38
N ASP A 232 -17.78 -15.72 -13.74
CA ASP A 232 -19.17 -15.64 -14.20
C ASP A 232 -20.14 -15.53 -13.00
N THR A 233 -19.94 -14.49 -12.21
CA THR A 233 -20.82 -14.11 -11.10
C THR A 233 -20.83 -12.58 -10.97
N PRO A 234 -21.96 -11.96 -10.65
CA PRO A 234 -22.03 -10.51 -10.52
C PRO A 234 -21.27 -9.99 -9.29
N ASN A 235 -21.11 -10.80 -8.24
CA ASN A 235 -20.51 -10.38 -6.98
C ASN A 235 -19.86 -11.59 -6.29
N TYR A 236 -18.56 -11.53 -6.05
CA TYR A 236 -17.79 -12.65 -5.50
C TYR A 236 -17.66 -12.58 -3.98
N GLN A 237 -17.25 -11.42 -3.44
CA GLN A 237 -16.95 -11.27 -2.02
C GLN A 237 -17.67 -10.08 -1.35
N GLY A 238 -18.41 -9.28 -2.12
CA GLY A 238 -19.22 -8.17 -1.59
C GLY A 238 -18.42 -6.98 -1.08
N ASN A 239 -17.11 -6.92 -1.37
CA ASN A 239 -16.23 -5.82 -0.97
C ASN A 239 -15.03 -5.73 -1.91
N ALA A 240 -14.50 -4.54 -2.11
CA ALA A 240 -13.33 -4.35 -2.97
C ALA A 240 -12.08 -5.09 -2.44
N VAL A 241 -11.87 -5.13 -1.13
CA VAL A 241 -10.66 -5.73 -0.54
C VAL A 241 -10.99 -6.61 0.65
N VAL A 242 -10.62 -7.89 0.55
CA VAL A 242 -10.66 -8.84 1.67
C VAL A 242 -9.24 -9.34 1.94
N ASN A 243 -8.73 -9.07 3.15
CA ASN A 243 -7.43 -9.53 3.63
C ASN A 243 -7.56 -10.93 4.23
N TYR A 244 -6.72 -11.87 3.82
CA TYR A 244 -6.65 -13.22 4.39
C TYR A 244 -5.53 -13.26 5.42
N THR A 245 -5.87 -13.42 6.68
CA THR A 245 -4.91 -13.25 7.79
C THR A 245 -4.27 -14.56 8.25
N GLU A 246 -4.74 -15.70 7.75
CA GLU A 246 -4.16 -17.02 8.03
C GLU A 246 -2.86 -17.19 7.26
N ARG A 247 -1.89 -17.82 7.89
CA ARG A 247 -0.59 -18.12 7.26
C ARG A 247 -0.70 -19.18 6.16
N GLU A 248 -1.63 -20.10 6.33
CA GLU A 248 -1.87 -21.24 5.42
C GLU A 248 -2.48 -20.81 4.09
N VAL A 249 -3.16 -19.68 4.05
CA VAL A 249 -3.65 -19.07 2.81
C VAL A 249 -2.48 -18.34 2.13
N PRO A 250 -2.06 -18.73 0.91
CA PRO A 250 -0.79 -18.27 0.34
C PRO A 250 -0.81 -16.79 -0.13
N TYR A 251 -1.98 -16.22 -0.38
CA TYR A 251 -2.13 -14.81 -0.76
C TYR A 251 -2.47 -13.93 0.46
N THR A 252 -2.11 -12.67 0.38
CA THR A 252 -2.36 -11.70 1.45
C THR A 252 -3.77 -11.14 1.39
N ARG A 253 -4.31 -10.93 0.17
CA ARG A 253 -5.65 -10.39 -0.04
C ARG A 253 -6.23 -10.81 -1.38
N VAL A 254 -7.55 -10.70 -1.47
CA VAL A 254 -8.29 -10.74 -2.73
C VAL A 254 -8.89 -9.35 -2.97
N ILE A 255 -8.71 -8.86 -4.19
CA ILE A 255 -9.28 -7.60 -4.66
C ILE A 255 -10.37 -7.94 -5.67
N GLU A 256 -11.59 -7.45 -5.48
CA GLU A 256 -12.69 -7.51 -6.45
C GLU A 256 -12.87 -6.12 -7.06
N HIS A 257 -12.39 -5.94 -8.27
CA HIS A 257 -12.11 -4.64 -8.85
C HIS A 257 -13.35 -3.80 -9.14
N LYS A 258 -14.49 -4.40 -9.50
CA LYS A 258 -15.71 -3.65 -9.79
C LYS A 258 -16.22 -2.79 -8.64
N HIS A 259 -15.96 -3.20 -7.38
CA HIS A 259 -16.39 -2.45 -6.20
C HIS A 259 -15.69 -1.10 -6.02
N PHE A 260 -14.62 -0.81 -6.77
CA PHE A 260 -14.00 0.51 -6.74
C PHE A 260 -14.85 1.59 -7.42
N GLU A 261 -15.67 1.22 -8.41
CA GLU A 261 -16.43 2.17 -9.24
C GLU A 261 -17.93 1.93 -9.22
N MET A 262 -18.37 0.68 -9.05
CA MET A 262 -19.77 0.29 -9.04
C MET A 262 -20.31 0.23 -7.61
N PHE A 263 -21.56 0.65 -7.42
CA PHE A 263 -22.23 0.67 -6.12
C PHE A 263 -23.65 0.13 -6.24
N GLY A 264 -24.10 -0.60 -5.21
CA GLY A 264 -25.46 -1.11 -5.14
C GLY A 264 -25.83 -1.97 -6.35
N THR A 265 -26.94 -1.63 -7.02
CA THR A 265 -27.44 -2.39 -8.16
C THR A 265 -26.54 -2.40 -9.39
N ASP A 266 -25.62 -1.44 -9.52
CA ASP A 266 -24.67 -1.42 -10.64
C ASP A 266 -23.72 -2.60 -10.58
N VAL A 267 -23.34 -3.04 -9.36
CA VAL A 267 -22.54 -4.26 -9.16
C VAL A 267 -23.28 -5.49 -9.69
N ASP A 268 -24.58 -5.61 -9.38
CA ASP A 268 -25.40 -6.78 -9.77
C ASP A 268 -25.78 -6.76 -11.26
N ASN A 269 -25.88 -5.57 -11.86
CA ASN A 269 -26.16 -5.40 -13.29
C ASN A 269 -25.00 -5.86 -14.19
N CYS A 270 -23.76 -5.84 -13.71
CA CYS A 270 -22.61 -6.39 -14.41
C CYS A 270 -22.52 -7.90 -14.13
N PRO A 271 -22.80 -8.79 -15.11
CA PRO A 271 -22.96 -10.24 -14.86
C PRO A 271 -21.67 -10.95 -14.46
N LYS A 272 -20.51 -10.33 -14.73
CA LYS A 272 -19.19 -10.86 -14.41
C LYS A 272 -18.49 -10.00 -13.37
N THR A 273 -17.48 -10.57 -12.73
CA THR A 273 -16.54 -9.82 -11.89
C THR A 273 -15.10 -10.23 -12.17
N VAL A 274 -14.16 -9.34 -11.85
CA VAL A 274 -12.73 -9.63 -11.96
C VAL A 274 -12.13 -9.53 -10.57
N ILE A 275 -11.44 -10.58 -10.17
CA ILE A 275 -10.69 -10.62 -8.92
C ILE A 275 -9.19 -10.72 -9.19
N SER A 276 -8.39 -10.22 -8.25
CA SER A 276 -6.96 -10.52 -8.20
C SER A 276 -6.57 -11.02 -6.81
N ARG A 277 -5.72 -12.08 -6.77
CA ARG A 277 -5.08 -12.58 -5.56
C ARG A 277 -3.68 -12.00 -5.48
N GLU A 278 -3.34 -11.38 -4.37
CA GLU A 278 -2.05 -10.72 -4.15
C GLU A 278 -1.11 -11.62 -3.35
N TYR A 279 0.09 -11.85 -3.90
CA TYR A 279 1.16 -12.62 -3.27
C TYR A 279 2.38 -11.74 -3.06
N SER A 280 2.83 -11.61 -1.82
CA SER A 280 4.07 -10.90 -1.49
C SER A 280 5.27 -11.85 -1.53
N SER A 281 6.38 -11.39 -2.10
CA SER A 281 7.61 -12.17 -2.18
C SER A 281 8.85 -11.28 -2.07
N GLU A 282 10.02 -11.91 -1.91
CA GLU A 282 11.30 -11.22 -2.06
C GLU A 282 11.45 -10.73 -3.50
N TRP A 283 11.99 -9.54 -3.65
CA TRP A 283 12.32 -9.02 -4.97
C TRP A 283 13.52 -9.77 -5.55
N THR A 284 13.41 -10.09 -6.82
CA THR A 284 14.51 -10.67 -7.62
C THR A 284 14.71 -9.82 -8.87
N GLU A 285 15.91 -9.85 -9.42
CA GLU A 285 16.22 -9.16 -10.66
C GLU A 285 15.24 -9.53 -11.78
N GLY A 286 14.68 -8.54 -12.45
CA GLY A 286 13.63 -8.71 -13.46
C GLY A 286 12.20 -8.64 -12.93
N SER A 287 11.99 -8.62 -11.61
CA SER A 287 10.68 -8.35 -11.02
C SER A 287 10.52 -6.87 -10.66
N GLU A 288 9.27 -6.39 -10.53
CA GLU A 288 9.00 -5.00 -10.18
C GLU A 288 9.33 -4.73 -8.70
N PRO A 289 10.09 -3.66 -8.38
CA PRO A 289 10.37 -3.25 -7.00
C PRO A 289 9.19 -2.43 -6.45
N TYR A 290 8.35 -3.03 -5.61
CA TYR A 290 7.18 -2.34 -5.04
C TYR A 290 7.49 -1.55 -3.79
N TYR A 291 8.22 -2.14 -2.85
CA TYR A 291 8.44 -1.57 -1.53
C TYR A 291 9.91 -1.60 -1.14
N PRO A 292 10.52 -0.44 -0.80
CA PRO A 292 11.85 -0.41 -0.20
C PRO A 292 11.90 -1.16 1.13
N VAL A 293 12.97 -1.91 1.37
CA VAL A 293 13.24 -2.58 2.65
C VAL A 293 14.03 -1.61 3.54
N ASN A 294 13.31 -0.78 4.28
CA ASN A 294 13.89 0.28 5.14
C ASN A 294 14.44 -0.30 6.45
N ASN A 295 15.53 -1.07 6.37
CA ASN A 295 16.33 -1.47 7.51
C ASN A 295 17.60 -0.61 7.64
N GLU A 296 18.34 -0.76 8.74
CA GLU A 296 19.54 0.02 9.01
C GLU A 296 20.60 -0.11 7.92
N LYS A 297 20.82 -1.35 7.42
CA LYS A 297 21.78 -1.65 6.33
C LYS A 297 21.42 -0.90 5.05
N ASN A 298 20.16 -1.02 4.60
CA ASN A 298 19.72 -0.40 3.35
C ASN A 298 19.61 1.12 3.48
N ASN A 299 19.21 1.64 4.63
CA ASN A 299 19.18 3.07 4.88
C ASN A 299 20.59 3.67 4.84
N ALA A 300 21.59 3.00 5.43
CA ALA A 300 22.98 3.42 5.35
C ALA A 300 23.53 3.36 3.91
N LEU A 301 23.12 2.35 3.14
CA LEU A 301 23.49 2.22 1.73
C LEU A 301 22.84 3.32 0.88
N TYR A 302 21.55 3.60 1.09
CA TYR A 302 20.85 4.69 0.40
C TYR A 302 21.49 6.04 0.64
N LEU A 303 21.93 6.35 1.87
CA LEU A 303 22.58 7.62 2.18
C LEU A 303 23.83 7.85 1.32
N LYS A 304 24.61 6.80 1.00
CA LYS A 304 25.77 6.93 0.10
C LYS A 304 25.37 7.32 -1.33
N TYR A 305 24.24 6.77 -1.83
CA TYR A 305 23.69 7.16 -3.12
C TYR A 305 23.13 8.58 -3.10
N LYS A 306 22.47 8.95 -2.01
CA LYS A 306 21.94 10.29 -1.80
C LYS A 306 23.02 11.35 -1.82
N GLU A 307 24.18 11.10 -1.21
CA GLU A 307 25.33 12.01 -1.27
C GLU A 307 25.85 12.28 -2.70
N LEU A 308 25.67 11.32 -3.63
CA LEU A 308 25.95 11.54 -5.05
C LEU A 308 24.84 12.34 -5.71
N ALA A 309 23.58 11.95 -5.45
CA ALA A 309 22.41 12.62 -6.02
C ALA A 309 22.33 14.11 -5.63
N ASP A 310 22.72 14.46 -4.40
CA ASP A 310 22.74 15.84 -3.92
C ASP A 310 23.80 16.72 -4.63
N LYS A 311 24.71 16.13 -5.40
CA LYS A 311 25.73 16.85 -6.21
C LYS A 311 25.31 17.04 -7.66
N GLU A 312 24.25 16.32 -8.10
CA GLU A 312 23.73 16.47 -9.45
C GLU A 312 23.02 17.82 -9.61
N THR A 313 23.40 18.58 -10.61
CA THR A 313 22.81 19.91 -10.88
C THR A 313 21.66 19.86 -11.87
N ASN A 314 21.66 18.87 -12.75
CA ASN A 314 20.70 18.74 -13.85
C ASN A 314 19.73 17.58 -13.68
N VAL A 315 19.85 16.80 -12.58
CA VAL A 315 18.98 15.66 -12.31
C VAL A 315 18.23 15.86 -10.99
N ILE A 316 16.92 15.70 -11.05
CA ILE A 316 16.05 15.69 -9.88
C ILE A 316 15.66 14.24 -9.61
N PHE A 317 16.07 13.70 -8.48
CA PHE A 317 15.64 12.38 -8.03
C PHE A 317 14.32 12.49 -7.29
N GLY A 318 13.28 11.79 -7.75
CA GLY A 318 11.96 11.85 -7.16
C GLY A 318 11.21 10.52 -7.23
N GLY A 319 10.24 10.37 -6.34
CA GLY A 319 9.42 9.17 -6.29
C GLY A 319 10.00 8.05 -5.42
N ARG A 320 9.24 6.96 -5.36
CA ARG A 320 9.45 5.87 -4.39
C ARG A 320 10.81 5.19 -4.53
N LEU A 321 11.28 4.96 -5.76
CA LEU A 321 12.52 4.22 -6.03
C LEU A 321 13.76 5.12 -5.95
N ALA A 322 13.69 6.33 -6.50
CA ALA A 322 14.82 7.26 -6.49
C ALA A 322 15.09 7.83 -5.09
N GLU A 323 14.07 7.94 -4.25
CA GLU A 323 14.21 8.41 -2.87
C GLU A 323 14.24 7.28 -1.84
N TYR A 324 14.18 6.03 -2.30
CA TYR A 324 14.16 4.83 -1.46
C TYR A 324 13.20 4.95 -0.25
N LYS A 325 11.98 5.43 -0.53
CA LYS A 325 10.98 5.74 0.49
C LYS A 325 9.58 5.30 0.04
N TYR A 326 8.80 4.78 0.98
CA TYR A 326 7.40 4.52 0.72
C TYR A 326 6.62 5.84 0.63
N TYR A 327 5.93 6.04 -0.49
CA TYR A 327 5.04 7.17 -0.72
C TYR A 327 3.66 6.68 -1.14
N ASP A 328 2.62 7.26 -0.57
CA ASP A 328 1.29 7.23 -1.14
C ASP A 328 1.19 8.26 -2.27
N MET A 329 0.20 8.14 -3.14
CA MET A 329 0.03 9.00 -4.32
C MET A 329 -0.01 10.49 -3.96
N HIS A 330 -0.74 10.85 -2.90
CA HIS A 330 -0.86 12.24 -2.48
C HIS A 330 0.46 12.87 -2.05
N HIS A 331 1.36 12.11 -1.45
CA HIS A 331 2.69 12.62 -1.08
C HIS A 331 3.51 13.02 -2.31
N ILE A 332 3.37 12.26 -3.41
CA ILE A 332 4.07 12.59 -4.67
C ILE A 332 3.47 13.86 -5.29
N VAL A 333 2.13 13.94 -5.34
CA VAL A 333 1.44 15.13 -5.85
C VAL A 333 1.79 16.37 -5.03
N GLU A 334 1.72 16.29 -3.70
CA GLU A 334 2.09 17.37 -2.78
C GLU A 334 3.53 17.84 -3.02
N LYS A 335 4.45 16.88 -3.12
CA LYS A 335 5.85 17.18 -3.35
C LYS A 335 6.08 17.92 -4.66
N VAL A 336 5.46 17.47 -5.75
CA VAL A 336 5.57 18.13 -7.07
C VAL A 336 4.95 19.52 -7.02
N LEU A 337 3.77 19.70 -6.43
CA LEU A 337 3.12 21.01 -6.27
C LEU A 337 3.91 22.01 -5.40
N ASN A 338 4.87 21.54 -4.62
CA ASN A 338 5.76 22.38 -3.81
C ASN A 338 7.12 22.63 -4.46
N LEU A 339 7.44 21.95 -5.58
CA LEU A 339 8.66 22.18 -6.34
C LEU A 339 8.52 23.32 -7.36
N PHE A 340 7.30 23.59 -7.76
CA PHE A 340 6.91 24.59 -8.76
C PHE A 340 5.82 25.53 -8.18
#